data_7dc6d3533b5a4c3fc71ffeaea29f450d
#
_entry.id   7dc6d3533b5a4c3fc71ffeaea29f450d
#
_cell.length_a   1.000
_cell.length_b   1.000
_cell.length_c   1.000
_cell.angle_alpha   90.00
_cell.angle_beta   90.00
_cell.angle_gamma   90.00
#
_symmetry.space_group_name_H-M   'P 1'
#
loop_
_entity.id
_entity.type
_entity.pdbx_description
1 polymer ?
#
loop_
_entity_poly.entity_id
_entity_poly.type
_entity_poly.pdbx_seq_one_letter_code
_entity_poly.pdbx_strand_id
1 'polypeptide(L)'
;MIAKSTILSPFERLPYFTTAGFRQIAGERMVDDAHARTALYRWVKAGHLIPLKKGFYMHRRFFERYRQDPGFAPMVSAILLPQSYVSLEYVLQSHGILTEVTYPVTAITLKNTRSIVNPVGTFVYKHIQPDLYWGYQITYAHGVPCAEASVSKALFDFLYLRTLPTDLAPQHVDLAEQLRLNLDEFTQAERKAFADHVRRSESVRKGGAKMRRILGNLEAHIWRR
;
A
#
# COMPACT_ATOMS: atom_id res chain seq x y z
N MET A 1 43.03 -2.59 -1.31
CA MET A 1 41.63 -3.01 -0.99
C MET A 1 40.93 -1.79 -0.43
N ILE A 2 40.11 -1.06 -1.23
CA ILE A 2 39.35 0.09 -0.75
C ILE A 2 38.23 -0.43 0.14
N ALA A 3 38.10 0.11 1.34
CA ALA A 3 37.18 -0.36 2.38
C ALA A 3 35.72 -0.38 1.86
N LYS A 4 35.01 -1.49 2.07
CA LYS A 4 33.58 -1.70 1.77
C LYS A 4 32.69 -0.51 2.17
N SER A 5 33.05 0.17 3.26
CA SER A 5 32.30 1.30 3.82
C SER A 5 32.23 2.51 2.87
N THR A 6 33.27 2.74 2.07
CA THR A 6 33.37 3.95 1.24
C THR A 6 32.45 3.93 0.02
N ILE A 7 32.20 2.74 -0.59
CA ILE A 7 31.34 2.64 -1.79
C ILE A 7 29.84 2.65 -1.42
N LEU A 8 29.46 2.02 -0.29
CA LEU A 8 28.06 1.93 0.13
C LEU A 8 27.60 3.12 0.97
N SER A 9 28.52 3.91 1.54
CA SER A 9 28.19 5.05 2.40
C SER A 9 27.19 6.06 1.77
N PRO A 10 27.27 6.44 0.48
CA PRO A 10 26.31 7.35 -0.12
C PRO A 10 24.86 6.81 -0.11
N PHE A 11 24.70 5.48 -0.09
CA PHE A 11 23.38 4.83 -0.15
C PHE A 11 22.72 4.61 1.22
N GLU A 12 23.45 4.83 2.32
CA GLU A 12 22.96 4.61 3.68
C GLU A 12 21.77 5.50 4.06
N ARG A 13 21.66 6.67 3.43
CA ARG A 13 20.59 7.65 3.68
C ARG A 13 19.49 7.63 2.61
N LEU A 14 19.68 6.85 1.54
CA LEU A 14 18.69 6.77 0.47
C LEU A 14 17.64 5.69 0.79
N PRO A 15 16.34 5.98 0.57
CA PRO A 15 15.28 4.99 0.77
C PRO A 15 15.44 3.77 -0.14
N TYR A 16 15.98 3.98 -1.31
CA TYR A 16 16.39 2.94 -2.26
C TYR A 16 17.37 3.50 -3.27
N PHE A 17 18.00 2.60 -4.00
CA PHE A 17 18.77 2.92 -5.20
C PHE A 17 18.62 1.81 -6.25
N THR A 18 18.92 2.15 -7.49
CA THR A 18 18.85 1.20 -8.60
C THR A 18 20.26 0.73 -9.00
N THR A 19 20.34 -0.37 -9.74
CA THR A 19 21.62 -0.81 -10.34
C THR A 19 22.26 0.32 -11.17
N ALA A 20 21.47 1.08 -11.93
CA ALA A 20 21.95 2.21 -12.71
C ALA A 20 22.49 3.35 -11.81
N GLY A 21 21.71 3.74 -10.79
CA GLY A 21 22.16 4.76 -9.82
C GLY A 21 23.41 4.33 -9.05
N PHE A 22 23.52 3.04 -8.73
CA PHE A 22 24.74 2.50 -8.13
C PHE A 22 25.95 2.69 -9.04
N ARG A 23 25.85 2.35 -10.33
CA ARG A 23 26.94 2.54 -11.29
C ARG A 23 27.36 4.00 -11.42
N GLN A 24 26.38 4.90 -11.50
CA GLN A 24 26.65 6.33 -11.63
C GLN A 24 27.47 6.88 -10.43
N ILE A 25 27.15 6.45 -9.22
CA ILE A 25 27.87 6.89 -8.00
C ILE A 25 29.21 6.16 -7.84
N ALA A 26 29.27 4.87 -8.19
CA ALA A 26 30.50 4.09 -8.09
C ALA A 26 31.57 4.51 -9.13
N GLY A 27 31.14 5.17 -10.22
CA GLY A 27 32.03 5.72 -11.26
C GLY A 27 32.90 4.67 -11.90
N GLU A 28 34.16 5.05 -12.22
CA GLU A 28 35.18 4.20 -12.87
C GLU A 28 35.53 2.90 -12.11
N ARG A 29 35.08 2.80 -10.83
CA ARG A 29 35.30 1.59 -10.02
C ARG A 29 34.44 0.40 -10.46
N MET A 30 33.41 0.66 -11.28
CA MET A 30 32.51 -0.37 -11.83
C MET A 30 32.54 -0.31 -13.35
N VAL A 31 33.44 -1.06 -13.93
CA VAL A 31 33.78 -1.01 -15.37
C VAL A 31 32.60 -1.37 -16.26
N ASP A 32 31.70 -2.28 -15.82
CA ASP A 32 30.54 -2.71 -16.60
C ASP A 32 29.37 -3.17 -15.70
N ASP A 33 28.25 -3.50 -16.34
CA ASP A 33 27.02 -3.99 -15.69
C ASP A 33 27.23 -5.33 -14.97
N ALA A 34 28.09 -6.21 -15.46
CA ALA A 34 28.32 -7.51 -14.86
C ALA A 34 29.07 -7.38 -13.52
N HIS A 35 30.07 -6.50 -13.48
CA HIS A 35 30.80 -6.19 -12.24
C HIS A 35 29.88 -5.55 -11.20
N ALA A 36 29.06 -4.58 -11.61
CA ALA A 36 28.10 -3.94 -10.71
C ALA A 36 27.10 -4.96 -10.12
N ARG A 37 26.52 -5.83 -10.95
CA ARG A 37 25.59 -6.88 -10.48
C ARG A 37 26.26 -7.87 -9.55
N THR A 38 27.50 -8.27 -9.85
CA THR A 38 28.29 -9.17 -9.01
C THR A 38 28.57 -8.56 -7.65
N ALA A 39 28.95 -7.28 -7.59
CA ALA A 39 29.18 -6.56 -6.35
C ALA A 39 27.89 -6.45 -5.51
N LEU A 40 26.79 -6.04 -6.13
CA LEU A 40 25.48 -5.94 -5.49
C LEU A 40 25.03 -7.30 -4.94
N TYR A 41 25.17 -8.37 -5.72
CA TYR A 41 24.86 -9.73 -5.27
C TYR A 41 25.67 -10.13 -4.03
N ARG A 42 26.98 -9.88 -4.03
CA ARG A 42 27.86 -10.17 -2.87
C ARG A 42 27.43 -9.40 -1.62
N TRP A 43 27.05 -8.13 -1.75
CA TRP A 43 26.59 -7.31 -0.63
C TRP A 43 25.20 -7.70 -0.13
N VAL A 44 24.32 -8.16 -1.00
CA VAL A 44 23.04 -8.79 -0.59
C VAL A 44 23.33 -10.06 0.22
N LYS A 45 24.18 -10.95 -0.27
CA LYS A 45 24.59 -12.17 0.44
C LYS A 45 25.26 -11.87 1.78
N ALA A 46 26.04 -10.81 1.86
CA ALA A 46 26.69 -10.35 3.09
C ALA A 46 25.74 -9.58 4.03
N GLY A 47 24.46 -9.39 3.66
CA GLY A 47 23.47 -8.72 4.49
C GLY A 47 23.59 -7.19 4.55
N HIS A 48 24.46 -6.56 3.74
CA HIS A 48 24.60 -5.10 3.68
C HIS A 48 23.46 -4.44 2.90
N LEU A 49 22.91 -5.12 1.92
CA LEU A 49 21.82 -4.66 1.07
C LEU A 49 20.62 -5.59 1.17
N ILE A 50 19.44 -5.01 1.02
CA ILE A 50 18.16 -5.68 0.96
C ILE A 50 17.60 -5.51 -0.46
N PRO A 51 17.36 -6.59 -1.22
CA PRO A 51 16.71 -6.50 -2.52
C PRO A 51 15.22 -6.23 -2.33
N LEU A 52 14.70 -5.15 -2.93
CA LEU A 52 13.27 -4.84 -2.92
C LEU A 52 12.54 -5.50 -4.09
N LYS A 53 13.06 -5.30 -5.29
CA LYS A 53 12.66 -5.96 -6.55
C LYS A 53 13.86 -6.00 -7.48
N LYS A 54 13.72 -6.63 -8.66
CA LYS A 54 14.80 -6.72 -9.65
C LYS A 54 15.41 -5.35 -9.94
N GLY A 55 16.70 -5.20 -9.63
CA GLY A 55 17.47 -3.97 -9.87
C GLY A 55 17.22 -2.84 -8.87
N PHE A 56 16.47 -3.06 -7.79
CA PHE A 56 16.20 -2.08 -6.73
C PHE A 56 16.67 -2.62 -5.39
N TYR A 57 17.40 -1.81 -4.66
CA TYR A 57 18.04 -2.19 -3.40
C TYR A 57 17.84 -1.11 -2.34
N MET A 58 17.80 -1.53 -1.09
CA MET A 58 17.81 -0.67 0.10
C MET A 58 19.04 -0.99 0.93
N HIS A 59 19.69 0.01 1.50
CA HIS A 59 20.79 -0.23 2.43
C HIS A 59 20.25 -0.75 3.77
N ARG A 60 20.93 -1.77 4.37
CA ARG A 60 20.52 -2.37 5.65
C ARG A 60 20.35 -1.32 6.77
N ARG A 61 21.26 -0.35 6.87
CA ARG A 61 21.18 0.72 7.87
C ARG A 61 19.94 1.62 7.70
N PHE A 62 19.51 1.88 6.46
CA PHE A 62 18.29 2.61 6.21
C PHE A 62 17.08 1.82 6.74
N PHE A 63 16.97 0.55 6.39
CA PHE A 63 15.93 -0.35 6.90
C PHE A 63 15.89 -0.38 8.43
N GLU A 64 17.01 -0.63 9.07
CA GLU A 64 17.10 -0.74 10.53
C GLU A 64 16.70 0.56 11.25
N ARG A 65 17.01 1.71 10.65
CA ARG A 65 16.69 3.03 11.20
C ARG A 65 15.21 3.38 11.07
N TYR A 66 14.59 3.04 9.94
CA TYR A 66 13.28 3.59 9.56
C TYR A 66 12.14 2.57 9.46
N ARG A 67 12.41 1.28 9.65
CA ARG A 67 11.38 0.23 9.52
C ARG A 67 10.19 0.38 10.46
N GLN A 68 10.31 1.15 11.52
CA GLN A 68 9.24 1.41 12.49
C GLN A 68 8.46 2.71 12.17
N ASP A 69 8.93 3.51 11.22
CA ASP A 69 8.23 4.74 10.84
C ASP A 69 6.90 4.39 10.16
N PRO A 70 5.79 5.07 10.49
CA PRO A 70 4.48 4.82 9.85
C PRO A 70 4.51 4.93 8.33
N GLY A 71 5.32 5.84 7.78
CA GLY A 71 5.49 6.05 6.34
C GLY A 71 6.37 5.01 5.65
N PHE A 72 7.06 4.12 6.39
CA PHE A 72 8.02 3.19 5.80
C PHE A 72 7.35 2.16 4.87
N ALA A 73 6.30 1.51 5.32
CA ALA A 73 5.60 0.50 4.54
C ALA A 73 4.88 1.09 3.31
N PRO A 74 4.16 2.23 3.38
CA PRO A 74 3.66 2.96 2.22
C PRO A 74 4.75 3.34 1.21
N MET A 75 5.90 3.82 1.69
CA MET A 75 7.05 4.15 0.85
C MET A 75 7.56 2.93 0.08
N VAL A 76 7.76 1.80 0.74
CA VAL A 76 8.20 0.57 0.06
C VAL A 76 7.17 0.12 -0.96
N SER A 77 5.87 0.18 -0.63
CA SER A 77 4.79 -0.12 -1.57
C SER A 77 4.87 0.74 -2.84
N ALA A 78 5.06 2.06 -2.69
CA ALA A 78 5.21 2.99 -3.82
C ALA A 78 6.46 2.70 -4.67
N ILE A 79 7.58 2.33 -4.06
CA ILE A 79 8.81 1.92 -4.77
C ILE A 79 8.56 0.64 -5.58
N LEU A 80 7.86 -0.34 -5.00
CA LEU A 80 7.57 -1.62 -5.65
C LEU A 80 6.63 -1.45 -6.85
N LEU A 81 5.56 -0.67 -6.69
CA LEU A 81 4.59 -0.40 -7.73
C LEU A 81 4.14 1.07 -7.71
N PRO A 82 4.83 1.99 -8.44
CA PRO A 82 4.55 3.43 -8.37
C PRO A 82 3.13 3.84 -8.77
N GLN A 83 2.45 3.04 -9.62
CA GLN A 83 1.06 3.27 -10.03
C GLN A 83 0.10 2.50 -9.11
N SER A 84 0.17 2.79 -7.81
CA SER A 84 -0.73 2.23 -6.80
C SER A 84 -0.92 3.25 -5.67
N TYR A 85 -1.98 3.07 -4.89
CA TYR A 85 -2.15 3.74 -3.62
C TYR A 85 -2.44 2.72 -2.50
N VAL A 86 -1.88 2.94 -1.32
CA VAL A 86 -2.13 2.12 -0.13
C VAL A 86 -3.59 2.29 0.29
N SER A 87 -4.28 1.20 0.60
CA SER A 87 -5.72 1.16 0.85
C SER A 87 -6.13 -0.15 1.52
N LEU A 88 -7.43 -0.42 1.57
CA LEU A 88 -8.00 -1.68 2.06
C LEU A 88 -7.66 -1.93 3.54
N GLU A 89 -7.37 -3.18 3.89
CA GLU A 89 -7.13 -3.62 5.25
C GLU A 89 -6.02 -2.83 5.95
N TYR A 90 -4.94 -2.49 5.24
CA TYR A 90 -3.81 -1.75 5.83
C TYR A 90 -4.24 -0.39 6.37
N VAL A 91 -4.96 0.41 5.57
CA VAL A 91 -5.46 1.72 6.00
C VAL A 91 -6.55 1.59 7.05
N LEU A 92 -7.48 0.64 6.87
CA LEU A 92 -8.56 0.41 7.85
C LEU A 92 -7.99 0.02 9.23
N GLN A 93 -6.96 -0.81 9.25
CA GLN A 93 -6.29 -1.20 10.49
C GLN A 93 -5.55 -0.02 11.13
N SER A 94 -4.82 0.78 10.35
CA SER A 94 -4.08 1.94 10.89
C SER A 94 -5.00 3.00 11.52
N HIS A 95 -6.29 2.99 11.15
CA HIS A 95 -7.34 3.84 11.72
C HIS A 95 -8.24 3.14 12.75
N GLY A 96 -7.90 1.91 13.17
CA GLY A 96 -8.67 1.17 14.17
C GLY A 96 -10.03 0.65 13.69
N ILE A 97 -10.32 0.73 12.37
CA ILE A 97 -11.57 0.24 11.79
C ILE A 97 -11.59 -1.28 11.69
N LEU A 98 -10.45 -1.90 11.39
CA LEU A 98 -10.25 -3.34 11.49
C LEU A 98 -9.44 -3.66 12.74
N THR A 99 -9.94 -4.57 13.57
CA THR A 99 -9.26 -5.01 14.80
C THR A 99 -8.28 -6.15 14.55
N GLU A 100 -8.40 -6.84 13.42
CA GLU A 100 -7.51 -7.93 13.04
C GLU A 100 -6.17 -7.37 12.54
N VAL A 101 -5.07 -7.94 13.05
CA VAL A 101 -3.73 -7.57 12.60
C VAL A 101 -3.50 -8.12 11.19
N THR A 102 -3.33 -7.24 10.22
CA THR A 102 -3.00 -7.62 8.85
C THR A 102 -1.51 -7.43 8.59
N TYR A 103 -0.80 -8.50 8.21
CA TYR A 103 0.63 -8.44 7.90
C TYR A 103 0.94 -7.83 6.53
N PRO A 104 0.17 -8.14 5.44
CA PRO A 104 0.50 -7.57 4.14
C PRO A 104 0.12 -6.08 4.08
N VAL A 105 0.98 -5.30 3.46
CA VAL A 105 0.61 -3.95 3.01
C VAL A 105 -0.30 -4.10 1.80
N THR A 106 -1.55 -3.69 1.94
CA THR A 106 -2.54 -3.77 0.86
C THR A 106 -2.64 -2.45 0.10
N ALA A 107 -2.78 -2.53 -1.22
CA ALA A 107 -2.83 -1.37 -2.11
C ALA A 107 -3.73 -1.64 -3.32
N ILE A 108 -4.18 -0.56 -3.93
CA ILE A 108 -4.99 -0.56 -5.15
C ILE A 108 -4.13 -0.15 -6.34
N THR A 109 -4.37 -0.76 -7.49
CA THR A 109 -3.66 -0.46 -8.74
C THR A 109 -4.56 -0.65 -9.96
N LEU A 110 -4.23 0.05 -11.06
CA LEU A 110 -4.82 -0.19 -12.37
C LEU A 110 -4.21 -1.40 -13.10
N LYS A 111 -3.09 -1.93 -12.59
CA LYS A 111 -2.45 -3.14 -13.14
C LYS A 111 -3.12 -4.40 -12.59
N ASN A 112 -2.82 -5.54 -13.20
CA ASN A 112 -3.32 -6.83 -12.72
C ASN A 112 -2.98 -7.08 -11.25
N THR A 113 -3.91 -7.69 -10.53
CA THR A 113 -3.72 -8.13 -9.14
C THR A 113 -2.45 -8.97 -9.02
N ARG A 114 -1.64 -8.66 -8.00
CA ARG A 114 -0.38 -9.37 -7.72
C ARG A 114 0.04 -9.26 -6.26
N SER A 115 0.88 -10.19 -5.86
CA SER A 115 1.59 -10.12 -4.58
C SER A 115 3.09 -10.03 -4.85
N ILE A 116 3.79 -9.21 -4.06
CA ILE A 116 5.25 -9.10 -4.07
C ILE A 116 5.72 -9.40 -2.65
N VAL A 117 6.55 -10.42 -2.54
CA VAL A 117 7.19 -10.81 -1.27
C VAL A 117 8.68 -10.53 -1.39
N ASN A 118 9.23 -9.84 -0.40
CA ASN A 118 10.65 -9.57 -0.31
C ASN A 118 11.09 -9.55 1.18
N PRO A 119 12.39 -9.39 1.49
CA PRO A 119 12.86 -9.40 2.88
C PRO A 119 12.32 -8.27 3.77
N VAL A 120 11.64 -7.27 3.20
CA VAL A 120 11.03 -6.16 3.94
C VAL A 120 9.59 -6.49 4.35
N GLY A 121 8.90 -7.32 3.58
CA GLY A 121 7.52 -7.72 3.87
C GLY A 121 6.76 -8.25 2.66
N THR A 122 5.45 -8.40 2.85
CA THR A 122 4.50 -8.82 1.82
C THR A 122 3.63 -7.63 1.41
N PHE A 123 3.51 -7.42 0.10
CA PHE A 123 2.75 -6.32 -0.51
C PHE A 123 1.74 -6.90 -1.49
N VAL A 124 0.45 -6.60 -1.28
CA VAL A 124 -0.65 -7.13 -2.08
C VAL A 124 -1.33 -5.98 -2.82
N TYR A 125 -1.29 -6.03 -4.14
CA TYR A 125 -1.91 -5.05 -5.03
C TYR A 125 -3.17 -5.64 -5.63
N LYS A 126 -4.33 -5.03 -5.41
CA LYS A 126 -5.61 -5.41 -5.98
C LYS A 126 -5.95 -4.50 -7.14
N HIS A 127 -6.39 -5.11 -8.24
CA HIS A 127 -6.86 -4.35 -9.40
C HIS A 127 -8.20 -3.69 -9.11
N ILE A 128 -8.33 -2.43 -9.53
CA ILE A 128 -9.61 -1.74 -9.61
C ILE A 128 -9.78 -1.11 -10.99
N GLN A 129 -11.01 -0.97 -11.46
CA GLN A 129 -11.27 -0.32 -12.75
C GLN A 129 -10.96 1.18 -12.71
N PRO A 130 -10.57 1.79 -13.85
CA PRO A 130 -10.11 3.18 -13.92
C PRO A 130 -11.09 4.19 -13.32
N ASP A 131 -12.39 4.01 -13.56
CA ASP A 131 -13.46 4.89 -13.07
C ASP A 131 -13.59 4.93 -11.54
N LEU A 132 -12.93 4.00 -10.85
CA LEU A 132 -12.88 3.94 -9.39
C LEU A 132 -11.50 4.26 -8.81
N TYR A 133 -10.51 4.64 -9.65
CA TYR A 133 -9.15 4.95 -9.23
C TYR A 133 -9.02 6.41 -8.82
N TRP A 134 -9.52 6.75 -7.64
CA TRP A 134 -9.55 8.11 -7.05
C TRP A 134 -9.65 8.04 -5.51
N GLY A 135 -9.71 9.17 -4.81
CA GLY A 135 -9.93 9.26 -3.35
C GLY A 135 -8.69 8.96 -2.51
N TYR A 136 -7.51 9.15 -3.07
CA TYR A 136 -6.24 9.08 -2.38
C TYR A 136 -5.53 10.44 -2.37
N GLN A 137 -4.60 10.61 -1.45
CA GLN A 137 -3.72 11.77 -1.36
C GLN A 137 -2.28 11.33 -1.55
N ILE A 138 -1.44 12.24 -2.03
CA ILE A 138 -0.01 12.00 -2.16
C ILE A 138 0.70 12.69 -1.00
N THR A 139 1.41 11.91 -0.22
CA THR A 139 2.31 12.36 0.85
C THR A 139 3.75 11.99 0.49
N TYR A 140 4.70 12.41 1.31
CA TYR A 140 6.11 12.09 1.08
C TYR A 140 6.68 11.39 2.31
N ALA A 141 7.27 10.22 2.10
CA ALA A 141 8.02 9.51 3.12
C ALA A 141 9.48 9.35 2.65
N HIS A 142 10.42 9.93 3.39
CA HIS A 142 11.85 9.93 3.05
C HIS A 142 12.16 10.40 1.61
N GLY A 143 11.38 11.39 1.10
CA GLY A 143 11.53 11.94 -0.24
C GLY A 143 10.87 11.11 -1.36
N VAL A 144 10.21 9.99 -1.04
CA VAL A 144 9.45 9.18 -2.00
C VAL A 144 7.98 9.60 -1.94
N PRO A 145 7.33 9.93 -3.08
CA PRO A 145 5.89 10.17 -3.11
C PRO A 145 5.13 8.86 -2.87
N CYS A 146 4.22 8.90 -1.90
CA CYS A 146 3.38 7.78 -1.48
C CYS A 146 1.93 8.18 -1.62
N ALA A 147 1.16 7.43 -2.39
CA ALA A 147 -0.27 7.63 -2.50
C ALA A 147 -1.00 6.74 -1.48
N GLU A 148 -1.92 7.32 -0.71
CA GLU A 148 -2.69 6.63 0.32
C GLU A 148 -4.15 7.07 0.29
N ALA A 149 -5.06 6.11 0.39
CA ALA A 149 -6.49 6.37 0.44
C ALA A 149 -6.89 7.06 1.74
N SER A 150 -7.93 7.91 1.69
CA SER A 150 -8.63 8.28 2.92
C SER A 150 -9.28 7.04 3.55
N VAL A 151 -9.56 7.08 4.84
CA VAL A 151 -10.21 5.96 5.55
C VAL A 151 -11.57 5.60 4.91
N SER A 152 -12.35 6.61 4.49
CA SER A 152 -13.63 6.41 3.78
C SER A 152 -13.43 5.73 2.43
N LYS A 153 -12.36 6.08 1.71
CA LYS A 153 -12.04 5.43 0.43
C LYS A 153 -11.51 4.02 0.64
N ALA A 154 -10.69 3.80 1.66
CA ALA A 154 -10.21 2.46 2.01
C ALA A 154 -11.36 1.51 2.37
N LEU A 155 -12.36 2.00 3.12
CA LEU A 155 -13.58 1.25 3.40
C LEU A 155 -14.38 0.96 2.12
N PHE A 156 -14.50 1.95 1.23
CA PHE A 156 -15.14 1.77 -0.07
C PHE A 156 -14.44 0.67 -0.88
N ASP A 157 -13.13 0.74 -1.03
CA ASP A 157 -12.34 -0.25 -1.79
C ASP A 157 -12.46 -1.65 -1.21
N PHE A 158 -12.38 -1.75 0.12
CA PHE A 158 -12.51 -3.01 0.86
C PHE A 158 -13.86 -3.69 0.60
N LEU A 159 -14.96 -2.95 0.73
CA LEU A 159 -16.30 -3.47 0.52
C LEU A 159 -16.62 -3.73 -0.96
N TYR A 160 -16.08 -2.88 -1.85
CA TYR A 160 -16.25 -3.03 -3.29
C TYR A 160 -15.61 -4.31 -3.82
N LEU A 161 -14.38 -4.59 -3.45
CA LEU A 161 -13.61 -5.75 -3.95
C LEU A 161 -13.95 -7.06 -3.24
N ARG A 162 -14.61 -7.01 -2.09
CA ARG A 162 -14.96 -8.21 -1.31
C ARG A 162 -16.17 -8.92 -1.88
N THR A 163 -16.14 -10.24 -1.91
CA THR A 163 -17.35 -11.04 -2.15
C THR A 163 -18.22 -10.98 -0.90
N LEU A 164 -19.43 -10.51 -1.03
CA LEU A 164 -20.40 -10.37 0.05
C LEU A 164 -21.63 -11.25 -0.24
N PRO A 165 -22.46 -11.56 0.77
CA PRO A 165 -23.75 -12.22 0.56
C PRO A 165 -24.58 -11.47 -0.47
N THR A 166 -25.40 -12.20 -1.22
CA THR A 166 -26.32 -11.60 -2.20
C THR A 166 -27.46 -10.83 -1.54
N ASP A 167 -27.89 -11.30 -0.37
CA ASP A 167 -28.86 -10.60 0.46
C ASP A 167 -28.13 -9.75 1.50
N LEU A 168 -28.26 -8.43 1.36
CA LEU A 168 -27.71 -7.41 2.24
C LEU A 168 -28.83 -6.63 2.95
N ALA A 169 -30.05 -7.19 2.98
CA ALA A 169 -31.15 -6.54 3.67
C ALA A 169 -30.83 -6.39 5.16
N PRO A 170 -31.03 -5.19 5.76
CA PRO A 170 -30.63 -4.93 7.14
C PRO A 170 -31.26 -5.89 8.16
N GLN A 171 -32.46 -6.42 7.89
CA GLN A 171 -33.11 -7.38 8.78
C GLN A 171 -32.43 -8.75 8.82
N HIS A 172 -31.55 -9.06 7.84
CA HIS A 172 -30.90 -10.37 7.72
C HIS A 172 -29.41 -10.33 8.04
N VAL A 173 -28.75 -9.20 7.83
CA VAL A 173 -27.29 -9.09 7.97
C VAL A 173 -26.91 -7.72 8.53
N ASP A 174 -26.12 -7.71 9.58
CA ASP A 174 -25.31 -6.56 9.98
C ASP A 174 -23.90 -6.72 9.38
N LEU A 175 -23.58 -5.93 8.37
CA LEU A 175 -22.29 -6.02 7.69
C LEU A 175 -21.13 -5.60 8.57
N ALA A 176 -21.33 -4.64 9.45
CA ALA A 176 -20.24 -4.17 10.30
C ALA A 176 -19.87 -5.23 11.33
N GLU A 177 -20.87 -5.87 11.94
CA GLU A 177 -20.67 -6.98 12.87
C GLU A 177 -20.02 -8.18 12.13
N GLN A 178 -20.61 -8.59 10.99
CA GLN A 178 -20.11 -9.73 10.22
C GLN A 178 -18.66 -9.57 9.76
N LEU A 179 -18.25 -8.35 9.41
CA LEU A 179 -16.91 -8.04 8.94
C LEU A 179 -16.01 -7.50 10.05
N ARG A 180 -16.49 -7.44 11.28
CA ARG A 180 -15.78 -6.91 12.46
C ARG A 180 -15.22 -5.52 12.24
N LEU A 181 -16.05 -4.65 11.66
CA LEU A 181 -15.68 -3.26 11.37
C LEU A 181 -16.11 -2.38 12.56
N ASN A 182 -15.14 -1.74 13.19
CA ASN A 182 -15.39 -0.72 14.20
C ASN A 182 -15.73 0.62 13.51
N LEU A 183 -16.98 0.81 13.12
CA LEU A 183 -17.43 2.01 12.42
C LEU A 183 -18.03 3.07 13.35
N ASP A 184 -18.09 2.84 14.66
CA ASP A 184 -18.56 3.81 15.65
C ASP A 184 -17.66 5.06 15.67
N GLU A 185 -16.36 4.86 15.43
CA GLU A 185 -15.36 5.93 15.35
C GLU A 185 -15.41 6.75 14.05
N PHE A 186 -16.21 6.34 13.05
CA PHE A 186 -16.38 7.10 11.82
C PHE A 186 -17.08 8.43 12.10
N THR A 187 -16.37 9.51 11.84
CA THR A 187 -16.92 10.86 11.96
C THR A 187 -18.02 11.10 10.94
N GLN A 188 -18.89 12.10 11.20
CA GLN A 188 -19.91 12.49 10.25
C GLN A 188 -19.33 12.88 8.87
N ALA A 189 -18.14 13.52 8.85
CA ALA A 189 -17.45 13.86 7.61
C ALA A 189 -17.02 12.62 6.82
N GLU A 190 -16.51 11.59 7.50
CA GLU A 190 -16.11 10.33 6.86
C GLU A 190 -17.31 9.53 6.35
N ARG A 191 -18.43 9.50 7.10
CA ARG A 191 -19.68 8.89 6.65
C ARG A 191 -20.19 9.57 5.38
N LYS A 192 -20.20 10.91 5.36
CA LYS A 192 -20.56 11.68 4.18
C LYS A 192 -19.63 11.40 3.00
N ALA A 193 -18.31 11.38 3.23
CA ALA A 193 -17.34 11.07 2.19
C ALA A 193 -17.53 9.64 1.64
N PHE A 194 -17.83 8.66 2.48
CA PHE A 194 -18.16 7.31 2.03
C PHE A 194 -19.43 7.29 1.15
N ALA A 195 -20.49 7.98 1.57
CA ALA A 195 -21.72 8.10 0.78
C ALA A 195 -21.46 8.78 -0.58
N ASP A 196 -20.59 9.81 -0.61
CA ASP A 196 -20.15 10.46 -1.86
C ASP A 196 -19.38 9.49 -2.78
N HIS A 197 -18.55 8.63 -2.20
CA HIS A 197 -17.85 7.57 -2.95
C HIS A 197 -18.85 6.57 -3.54
N VAL A 198 -19.86 6.17 -2.78
CA VAL A 198 -20.92 5.29 -3.27
C VAL A 198 -21.68 5.94 -4.43
N ARG A 199 -22.14 7.19 -4.27
CA ARG A 199 -22.83 7.94 -5.35
C ARG A 199 -21.99 8.04 -6.61
N ARG A 200 -20.69 8.36 -6.49
CA ARG A 200 -19.79 8.43 -7.63
C ARG A 200 -19.64 7.08 -8.35
N SER A 201 -19.71 5.97 -7.60
CA SER A 201 -19.61 4.62 -8.20
C SER A 201 -20.88 4.19 -8.95
N GLU A 202 -22.00 4.89 -8.81
CA GLU A 202 -23.28 4.51 -9.45
C GLU A 202 -23.23 4.59 -10.99
N SER A 203 -22.41 5.49 -11.53
CA SER A 203 -22.16 5.57 -12.99
C SER A 203 -21.35 4.41 -13.51
N VAL A 204 -20.72 3.62 -12.66
CA VAL A 204 -19.86 2.51 -13.01
C VAL A 204 -20.69 1.24 -13.24
N ARG A 205 -20.61 0.67 -14.44
CA ARG A 205 -21.44 -0.45 -14.91
C ARG A 205 -21.51 -1.66 -13.97
N LYS A 206 -20.45 -1.93 -13.20
CA LYS A 206 -20.40 -3.04 -12.23
C LYS A 206 -20.09 -2.50 -10.84
N GLY A 207 -20.96 -2.73 -9.88
CA GLY A 207 -20.70 -2.47 -8.48
C GLY A 207 -21.52 -1.35 -7.84
N GLY A 208 -22.05 -0.38 -8.59
CA GLY A 208 -22.83 0.73 -8.04
C GLY A 208 -24.07 0.26 -7.23
N ALA A 209 -24.83 -0.68 -7.80
CA ALA A 209 -26.00 -1.25 -7.10
C ALA A 209 -25.59 -2.02 -5.81
N LYS A 210 -24.47 -2.72 -5.85
CA LYS A 210 -23.90 -3.39 -4.67
C LYS A 210 -23.55 -2.37 -3.58
N MET A 211 -22.81 -1.32 -3.95
CA MET A 211 -22.35 -0.30 -3.00
C MET A 211 -23.50 0.50 -2.40
N ARG A 212 -24.57 0.75 -3.15
CA ARG A 212 -25.79 1.38 -2.62
C ARG A 212 -26.47 0.49 -1.57
N ARG A 213 -26.58 -0.82 -1.79
CA ARG A 213 -27.13 -1.75 -0.78
C ARG A 213 -26.25 -1.82 0.46
N ILE A 214 -24.93 -1.78 0.31
CA ILE A 214 -23.99 -1.70 1.43
C ILE A 214 -24.21 -0.43 2.24
N LEU A 215 -24.29 0.73 1.59
CA LEU A 215 -24.55 1.99 2.28
C LEU A 215 -25.87 1.94 3.08
N GLY A 216 -26.95 1.46 2.46
CA GLY A 216 -28.23 1.30 3.15
C GLY A 216 -28.18 0.35 4.36
N ASN A 217 -27.38 -0.70 4.29
CA ASN A 217 -27.14 -1.62 5.40
C ASN A 217 -26.38 -0.92 6.57
N LEU A 218 -25.28 -0.22 6.27
CA LEU A 218 -24.51 0.51 7.28
C LEU A 218 -25.31 1.65 7.93
N GLU A 219 -26.10 2.38 7.15
CA GLU A 219 -27.01 3.42 7.67
C GLU A 219 -28.08 2.86 8.61
N ALA A 220 -28.59 1.67 8.32
CA ALA A 220 -29.63 1.05 9.13
C ALA A 220 -29.12 0.58 10.50
N HIS A 221 -27.89 0.07 10.56
CA HIS A 221 -27.33 -0.54 11.77
C HIS A 221 -26.52 0.44 12.63
N ILE A 222 -25.69 1.28 12.03
CA ILE A 222 -24.68 2.05 12.76
C ILE A 222 -24.84 3.55 12.58
N TRP A 223 -25.07 4.03 11.36
CA TRP A 223 -24.96 5.45 11.07
C TRP A 223 -26.23 6.27 11.26
N ARG A 224 -27.36 5.65 11.56
CA ARG A 224 -28.62 6.32 11.96
C ARG A 224 -28.73 6.69 13.43
N ARG A 225 -27.73 6.29 14.24
CA ARG A 225 -27.73 6.60 15.67
C ARG A 225 -27.17 7.99 15.95
#